data_e6b2a5fe9729d61fed0215ef86be2f0d
#
_entry.id   e6b2a5fe9729d61fed0215ef86be2f0d
#
_cell.length_a   1.000
_cell.length_b   1.000
_cell.length_c   1.000
_cell.angle_alpha   90.00
_cell.angle_beta   90.00
_cell.angle_gamma   90.00
#
_symmetry.space_group_name_H-M   'P 1'
#
loop_
_entity.id
_entity.type
_entity.pdbx_description
1 polymer ?
#
loop_
_entity_poly.entity_id
_entity_poly.type
_entity_poly.pdbx_seq_one_letter_code
_entity_poly.pdbx_strand_id
1 'polypeptide(L)'
;FVFTSTIGTIGRVDSGLADEKLACNWQDQGGGYIKSRVEAENAVLEYAKNDQLNAIVLCVANTYGAQDWQPTPHGDLVRKAAQGKLPAVIAGTKAEVVAIEDAASALVQAGKHGRIGERYIISERYADMAELYRHAARYAGQKPPAVALPLPLMYGIATMGDIARRLTGKDLKLC
;
A
#
# COMPACT_ATOMS: atom_id res chain seq x y z
N PHE A 1 -4.41 13.59 18.55
CA PHE A 1 -4.79 13.32 17.16
C PHE A 1 -3.90 12.22 16.58
N VAL A 2 -4.49 11.22 15.92
CA VAL A 2 -3.74 10.16 15.25
C VAL A 2 -3.99 10.29 13.75
N PHE A 3 -2.94 10.53 12.97
CA PHE A 3 -3.01 10.66 11.53
C PHE A 3 -2.60 9.35 10.85
N THR A 4 -3.50 8.79 10.07
CA THR A 4 -3.22 7.59 9.27
C THR A 4 -2.56 8.01 7.96
N SER A 5 -1.26 7.86 7.88
CA SER A 5 -0.45 8.02 6.69
C SER A 5 -0.24 6.66 5.99
N THR A 6 0.72 6.54 5.15
CA THR A 6 1.03 5.33 4.37
C THR A 6 2.52 5.01 4.44
N ILE A 7 2.87 3.73 4.39
CA ILE A 7 4.27 3.29 4.22
C ILE A 7 4.95 3.96 3.01
N GLY A 8 4.17 4.40 2.03
CA GLY A 8 4.67 5.10 0.85
C GLY A 8 5.32 6.46 1.13
N THR A 9 5.14 7.05 2.33
CA THR A 9 5.81 8.28 2.75
C THR A 9 7.21 8.05 3.32
N ILE A 10 7.57 6.79 3.61
CA ILE A 10 8.91 6.41 4.01
C ILE A 10 9.81 6.30 2.78
N GLY A 11 11.05 6.76 2.92
CA GLY A 11 12.05 6.68 1.86
C GLY A 11 12.45 5.25 1.53
N ARG A 12 13.01 5.05 0.34
CA ARG A 12 13.55 3.77 -0.12
C ARG A 12 15.04 3.70 0.17
N VAL A 13 15.51 2.52 0.53
CA VAL A 13 16.92 2.17 0.69
C VAL A 13 17.31 1.10 -0.33
N ASP A 14 18.56 1.13 -0.78
CA ASP A 14 19.08 0.12 -1.72
C ASP A 14 19.36 -1.21 -1.02
N SER A 15 19.61 -1.17 0.28
CA SER A 15 19.85 -2.35 1.12
C SER A 15 19.48 -2.08 2.59
N GLY A 16 19.16 -3.13 3.33
CA GLY A 16 18.76 -3.02 4.73
C GLY A 16 17.29 -2.65 4.91
N LEU A 17 16.97 -2.06 6.05
CA LEU A 17 15.61 -1.65 6.42
C LEU A 17 15.56 -0.11 6.50
N ALA A 18 14.50 0.46 5.97
CA ALA A 18 14.15 1.85 6.19
C ALA A 18 13.55 2.02 7.59
N ASP A 19 13.79 3.16 8.21
CA ASP A 19 13.20 3.54 9.49
C ASP A 19 12.33 4.80 9.36
N GLU A 20 11.71 5.20 10.46
CA GLU A 20 10.81 6.35 10.52
C GLU A 20 11.53 7.69 10.30
N LYS A 21 12.85 7.75 10.39
CA LYS A 21 13.64 8.97 10.19
C LYS A 21 13.91 9.25 8.71
N LEU A 22 13.77 8.23 7.87
CA LEU A 22 14.06 8.35 6.45
C LEU A 22 12.93 9.10 5.72
N ALA A 23 13.21 10.33 5.28
CA ALA A 23 12.28 11.11 4.49
C ALA A 23 12.00 10.47 3.12
N CYS A 24 10.83 10.70 2.56
CA CYS A 24 10.48 10.21 1.23
C CYS A 24 11.45 10.76 0.17
N ASN A 25 12.14 9.88 -0.52
CA ASN A 25 13.12 10.19 -1.57
C ASN A 25 12.66 9.78 -2.98
N TRP A 26 11.39 9.41 -3.14
CA TRP A 26 10.81 8.92 -4.40
C TRP A 26 9.43 9.50 -4.74
N GLN A 27 9.04 10.59 -4.08
CA GLN A 27 7.72 11.23 -4.22
C GLN A 27 7.40 11.62 -5.68
N ASP A 28 8.40 12.05 -6.46
CA ASP A 28 8.21 12.40 -7.86
C ASP A 28 7.89 11.20 -8.74
N GLN A 29 8.34 10.01 -8.35
CA GLN A 29 8.07 8.73 -9.02
C GLN A 29 6.74 8.12 -8.55
N GLY A 30 6.30 8.46 -7.33
CA GLY A 30 5.09 7.94 -6.68
C GLY A 30 3.78 8.58 -7.16
N GLY A 31 3.87 9.56 -8.07
CA GLY A 31 2.71 10.26 -8.61
C GLY A 31 1.98 11.14 -7.59
N GLY A 32 0.84 11.66 -7.99
CA GLY A 32 0.06 12.62 -7.19
C GLY A 32 -0.38 12.09 -5.83
N TYR A 33 -0.66 10.79 -5.74
CA TYR A 33 -1.06 10.18 -4.47
C TYR A 33 0.05 10.27 -3.41
N ILE A 34 1.25 9.79 -3.71
CA ILE A 34 2.36 9.83 -2.74
C ILE A 34 2.73 11.26 -2.40
N LYS A 35 2.77 12.15 -3.39
CA LYS A 35 3.06 13.57 -3.17
C LYS A 35 2.07 14.20 -2.18
N SER A 36 0.77 14.03 -2.39
CA SER A 36 -0.25 14.56 -1.49
C SER A 36 -0.19 13.95 -0.08
N ARG A 37 0.19 12.66 0.03
CA ARG A 37 0.34 12.01 1.34
C ARG A 37 1.57 12.54 2.09
N VAL A 38 2.69 12.75 1.41
CA VAL A 38 3.90 13.36 2.00
C VAL A 38 3.61 14.80 2.45
N GLU A 39 2.93 15.60 1.63
CA GLU A 39 2.55 16.97 1.97
C GLU A 39 1.63 17.02 3.20
N ALA A 40 0.61 16.16 3.26
CA ALA A 40 -0.31 16.08 4.40
C ALA A 40 0.38 15.61 5.69
N GLU A 41 1.26 14.61 5.59
CA GLU A 41 2.05 14.12 6.73
C GLU A 41 2.97 15.21 7.28
N ASN A 42 3.70 15.90 6.40
CA ASN A 42 4.59 16.98 6.79
C ASN A 42 3.83 18.12 7.47
N ALA A 43 2.65 18.49 6.96
CA ALA A 43 1.81 19.51 7.59
C ALA A 43 1.39 19.11 9.01
N VAL A 44 0.96 17.85 9.22
CA VAL A 44 0.59 17.35 10.56
C VAL A 44 1.79 17.37 11.51
N LEU A 45 2.96 16.93 11.05
CA LEU A 45 4.19 16.93 11.87
C LEU A 45 4.66 18.37 12.20
N GLU A 46 4.50 19.30 11.26
CA GLU A 46 4.82 20.71 11.50
C GLU A 46 3.91 21.33 12.58
N TYR A 47 2.58 21.09 12.50
CA TYR A 47 1.65 21.53 13.53
C TYR A 47 1.96 20.88 14.89
N ALA A 48 2.37 19.63 14.92
CA ALA A 48 2.77 18.95 16.15
C ALA A 48 4.06 19.55 16.75
N LYS A 49 5.03 19.87 15.90
CA LYS A 49 6.31 20.47 16.32
C LYS A 49 6.14 21.88 16.89
N ASN A 50 5.17 22.63 16.41
CA ASN A 50 4.87 24.00 16.84
C ASN A 50 3.85 24.06 17.99
N ASP A 51 3.59 22.95 18.67
CA ASP A 51 2.64 22.81 19.78
C ASP A 51 1.19 23.22 19.45
N GLN A 52 0.85 23.26 18.16
CA GLN A 52 -0.49 23.62 17.69
C GLN A 52 -1.44 22.43 17.63
N LEU A 53 -0.90 21.20 17.57
CA LEU A 53 -1.67 19.98 17.49
C LEU A 53 -0.94 18.80 18.15
N ASN A 54 -1.54 18.22 19.17
CA ASN A 54 -1.03 16.96 19.73
C ASN A 54 -1.27 15.81 18.75
N ALA A 55 -0.36 15.62 17.80
CA ALA A 55 -0.50 14.65 16.73
C ALA A 55 0.60 13.61 16.72
N ILE A 56 0.23 12.41 16.24
CA ILE A 56 1.08 11.26 16.02
C ILE A 56 0.75 10.73 14.61
N VAL A 57 1.74 10.29 13.87
CA VAL A 57 1.59 9.80 12.50
C VAL A 57 1.85 8.30 12.44
N LEU A 58 0.97 7.53 11.80
CA LEU A 58 1.18 6.11 11.52
C LEU A 58 1.32 5.89 10.01
N CYS A 59 2.50 5.44 9.58
CA CYS A 59 2.81 5.07 8.22
C CYS A 59 2.41 3.61 8.00
N VAL A 60 1.12 3.40 7.67
CA VAL A 60 0.51 2.06 7.61
C VAL A 60 0.83 1.39 6.27
N ALA A 61 1.23 0.12 6.33
CA ALA A 61 1.44 -0.75 5.17
C ALA A 61 0.12 -1.12 4.49
N ASN A 62 0.18 -1.92 3.42
CA ASN A 62 -1.03 -2.43 2.77
C ASN A 62 -1.82 -3.31 3.74
N THR A 63 -3.02 -2.89 4.07
CA THR A 63 -3.88 -3.58 5.03
C THR A 63 -4.72 -4.65 4.35
N TYR A 64 -4.77 -5.83 4.98
CA TYR A 64 -5.63 -6.94 4.57
C TYR A 64 -6.42 -7.47 5.77
N GLY A 65 -7.67 -7.84 5.55
CA GLY A 65 -8.49 -8.42 6.62
C GLY A 65 -9.94 -8.58 6.23
N ALA A 66 -10.75 -8.99 7.20
CA ALA A 66 -12.19 -9.13 7.06
C ALA A 66 -12.89 -7.77 6.96
N GLN A 67 -14.17 -7.80 6.54
CA GLN A 67 -15.05 -6.63 6.51
C GLN A 67 -14.65 -5.53 5.50
N ASP A 68 -13.92 -5.88 4.45
CA ASP A 68 -13.66 -4.98 3.31
C ASP A 68 -14.93 -4.89 2.41
N TRP A 69 -15.97 -4.24 2.94
CA TRP A 69 -17.31 -4.16 2.31
C TRP A 69 -17.30 -3.33 1.02
N GLN A 70 -16.42 -2.37 0.92
CA GLN A 70 -16.13 -1.62 -0.29
C GLN A 70 -14.69 -1.92 -0.70
N PRO A 71 -14.48 -3.03 -1.44
CA PRO A 71 -13.16 -3.59 -1.65
C PRO A 71 -12.16 -2.55 -2.16
N THR A 72 -11.05 -2.43 -1.45
CA THR A 72 -9.87 -1.73 -1.96
C THR A 72 -9.33 -2.46 -3.19
N PRO A 73 -8.56 -1.82 -4.07
CA PRO A 73 -7.94 -2.51 -5.21
C PRO A 73 -7.15 -3.77 -4.80
N HIS A 74 -6.44 -3.72 -3.67
CA HIS A 74 -5.68 -4.86 -3.13
C HIS A 74 -6.60 -5.94 -2.54
N GLY A 75 -7.63 -5.55 -1.77
CA GLY A 75 -8.63 -6.46 -1.22
C GLY A 75 -9.44 -7.17 -2.32
N ASP A 76 -9.77 -6.46 -3.41
CA ASP A 76 -10.47 -7.06 -4.55
C ASP A 76 -9.64 -8.16 -5.24
N LEU A 77 -8.31 -8.01 -5.33
CA LEU A 77 -7.43 -9.04 -5.86
C LEU A 77 -7.42 -10.29 -4.97
N VAL A 78 -7.36 -10.13 -3.64
CA VAL A 78 -7.48 -11.24 -2.68
C VAL A 78 -8.84 -11.93 -2.83
N ARG A 79 -9.92 -11.16 -2.89
CA ARG A 79 -11.28 -11.67 -3.09
C ARG A 79 -11.40 -12.45 -4.41
N LYS A 80 -10.89 -11.93 -5.52
CA LYS A 80 -10.88 -12.61 -6.82
C LYS A 80 -10.07 -13.90 -6.78
N ALA A 81 -8.92 -13.89 -6.10
CA ALA A 81 -8.10 -15.09 -5.90
C ALA A 81 -8.88 -16.15 -5.11
N ALA A 82 -9.48 -15.79 -3.99
CA ALA A 82 -10.30 -16.68 -3.16
C ALA A 82 -11.55 -17.20 -3.86
N GLN A 83 -12.04 -16.51 -4.90
CA GLN A 83 -13.15 -16.97 -5.75
C GLN A 83 -12.70 -17.79 -6.97
N GLY A 84 -11.39 -18.02 -7.16
CA GLY A 84 -10.86 -18.67 -8.37
C GLY A 84 -11.00 -17.83 -9.64
N LYS A 85 -11.22 -16.52 -9.51
CA LYS A 85 -11.46 -15.58 -10.63
C LYS A 85 -10.23 -14.73 -10.98
N LEU A 86 -9.10 -14.93 -10.32
CA LEU A 86 -7.86 -14.23 -10.65
C LEU A 86 -7.10 -15.02 -11.71
N PRO A 87 -7.04 -14.57 -12.97
CA PRO A 87 -6.47 -15.36 -14.07
C PRO A 87 -4.94 -15.44 -14.02
N ALA A 88 -4.31 -14.39 -13.52
CA ALA A 88 -2.85 -14.27 -13.47
C ALA A 88 -2.39 -13.42 -12.29
N VAL A 89 -1.14 -13.56 -11.94
CA VAL A 89 -0.44 -12.71 -10.96
C VAL A 89 0.76 -12.02 -11.61
N ILE A 90 1.24 -10.95 -11.02
CA ILE A 90 2.46 -10.28 -11.48
C ILE A 90 3.64 -10.83 -10.69
N ALA A 91 4.61 -11.41 -11.40
CA ALA A 91 5.81 -11.96 -10.77
C ALA A 91 6.73 -10.86 -10.26
N GLY A 92 7.36 -11.11 -9.10
CA GLY A 92 8.39 -10.22 -8.54
C GLY A 92 7.85 -8.96 -7.89
N THR A 93 6.53 -8.81 -7.76
CA THR A 93 5.94 -7.71 -6.98
C THR A 93 5.94 -8.05 -5.51
N LYS A 94 6.54 -7.18 -4.70
CA LYS A 94 6.60 -7.31 -3.25
C LYS A 94 6.09 -6.03 -2.60
N ALA A 95 5.49 -6.14 -1.42
CA ALA A 95 5.01 -5.00 -0.66
C ALA A 95 5.00 -5.29 0.84
N GLU A 96 5.10 -4.25 1.63
CA GLU A 96 4.83 -4.31 3.07
C GLU A 96 3.33 -4.52 3.29
N VAL A 97 3.01 -5.46 4.17
CA VAL A 97 1.63 -5.83 4.50
C VAL A 97 1.42 -5.88 6.02
N VAL A 98 0.18 -5.68 6.43
CA VAL A 98 -0.24 -5.78 7.83
C VAL A 98 -1.70 -6.24 7.91
N ALA A 99 -2.05 -7.03 8.93
CA ALA A 99 -3.43 -7.37 9.21
C ALA A 99 -4.22 -6.12 9.63
N ILE A 100 -5.48 -6.01 9.21
CA ILE A 100 -6.32 -4.85 9.55
C ILE A 100 -6.53 -4.71 11.05
N GLU A 101 -6.65 -5.82 11.76
CA GLU A 101 -6.80 -5.87 13.21
C GLU A 101 -5.56 -5.32 13.93
N ASP A 102 -4.36 -5.66 13.44
CA ASP A 102 -3.10 -5.17 13.99
C ASP A 102 -2.92 -3.68 13.68
N ALA A 103 -3.25 -3.24 12.47
CA ALA A 103 -3.25 -1.82 12.12
C ALA A 103 -4.21 -1.02 13.00
N ALA A 104 -5.43 -1.51 13.22
CA ALA A 104 -6.41 -0.88 14.09
C ALA A 104 -5.93 -0.82 15.55
N SER A 105 -5.36 -1.92 16.05
CA SER A 105 -4.75 -1.96 17.39
C SER A 105 -3.61 -0.95 17.52
N ALA A 106 -2.74 -0.85 16.52
CA ALA A 106 -1.64 0.12 16.50
C ALA A 106 -2.15 1.56 16.55
N LEU A 107 -3.23 1.91 15.82
CA LEU A 107 -3.87 3.23 15.88
C LEU A 107 -4.36 3.57 17.30
N VAL A 108 -5.00 2.60 17.96
CA VAL A 108 -5.49 2.79 19.35
C VAL A 108 -4.31 2.94 20.32
N GLN A 109 -3.28 2.10 20.19
CA GLN A 109 -2.10 2.15 21.04
C GLN A 109 -1.31 3.46 20.86
N ALA A 110 -1.15 3.92 19.62
CA ALA A 110 -0.51 5.20 19.35
C ALA A 110 -1.27 6.37 20.01
N GLY A 111 -2.61 6.35 19.95
CA GLY A 111 -3.41 7.37 20.62
C GLY A 111 -3.26 7.39 22.15
N LYS A 112 -2.90 6.26 22.78
CA LYS A 112 -2.72 6.14 24.23
C LYS A 112 -1.28 6.37 24.69
N HIS A 113 -0.31 5.91 23.90
CA HIS A 113 1.08 5.75 24.34
C HIS A 113 2.11 6.37 23.38
N GLY A 114 1.69 6.81 22.20
CA GLY A 114 2.59 7.36 21.20
C GLY A 114 3.12 8.74 21.62
N ARG A 115 4.31 9.07 21.14
CA ARG A 115 4.95 10.37 21.38
C ARG A 115 4.46 11.39 20.37
N ILE A 116 4.06 12.57 20.85
CA ILE A 116 3.63 13.67 20.00
C ILE A 116 4.77 14.08 19.06
N GLY A 117 4.44 14.36 17.80
CA GLY A 117 5.40 14.77 16.78
C GLY A 117 6.19 13.62 16.17
N GLU A 118 5.98 12.38 16.62
CA GLU A 118 6.65 11.21 16.06
C GLU A 118 5.78 10.49 15.02
N ARG A 119 6.44 9.77 14.13
CA ARG A 119 5.79 8.84 13.21
C ARG A 119 6.26 7.41 13.46
N TYR A 120 5.41 6.46 13.15
CA TYR A 120 5.62 5.03 13.39
C TYR A 120 5.27 4.24 12.14
N ILE A 121 6.13 3.32 11.75
CA ILE A 121 5.87 2.34 10.69
C ILE A 121 4.99 1.22 11.26
N ILE A 122 3.86 0.97 10.59
CA ILE A 122 2.95 -0.13 10.94
C ILE A 122 2.96 -1.14 9.80
N SER A 123 3.77 -2.18 9.98
CA SER A 123 3.97 -3.27 9.03
C SER A 123 4.22 -4.57 9.80
N GLU A 124 3.76 -5.70 9.25
CA GLU A 124 4.06 -7.02 9.78
C GLU A 124 5.23 -7.65 9.02
N ARG A 125 5.16 -7.62 7.68
CA ARG A 125 6.17 -8.25 6.84
C ARG A 125 6.22 -7.69 5.42
N TYR A 126 7.37 -7.92 4.78
CA TYR A 126 7.54 -7.71 3.34
C TYR A 126 7.13 -8.98 2.60
N ALA A 127 6.00 -8.96 1.91
CA ALA A 127 5.37 -10.14 1.30
C ALA A 127 5.50 -10.14 -0.24
N ASP A 128 5.67 -11.34 -0.81
CA ASP A 128 5.49 -11.56 -2.25
C ASP A 128 3.98 -11.58 -2.57
N MET A 129 3.54 -10.64 -3.39
CA MET A 129 2.12 -10.47 -3.69
C MET A 129 1.55 -11.63 -4.52
N ALA A 130 2.34 -12.23 -5.41
CA ALA A 130 1.90 -13.38 -6.18
C ALA A 130 1.64 -14.60 -5.25
N GLU A 131 2.51 -14.81 -4.27
CA GLU A 131 2.31 -15.89 -3.28
C GLU A 131 1.14 -15.58 -2.33
N LEU A 132 0.92 -14.33 -1.94
CA LEU A 132 -0.24 -13.94 -1.16
C LEU A 132 -1.55 -14.35 -1.86
N TYR A 133 -1.70 -14.00 -3.14
CA TYR A 133 -2.91 -14.34 -3.90
C TYR A 133 -3.05 -15.85 -4.15
N ARG A 134 -1.95 -16.56 -4.41
CA ARG A 134 -1.98 -18.02 -4.52
C ARG A 134 -2.37 -18.69 -3.22
N HIS A 135 -1.88 -18.16 -2.10
CA HIS A 135 -2.24 -18.65 -0.77
C HIS A 135 -3.73 -18.43 -0.48
N ALA A 136 -4.27 -17.24 -0.78
CA ALA A 136 -5.69 -16.95 -0.63
C ALA A 136 -6.58 -17.91 -1.45
N ALA A 137 -6.19 -18.22 -2.68
CA ALA A 137 -6.92 -19.19 -3.52
C ALA A 137 -6.89 -20.60 -2.88
N ARG A 138 -5.70 -21.09 -2.47
CA ARG A 138 -5.56 -22.41 -1.84
C ARG A 138 -6.38 -22.52 -0.55
N TYR A 139 -6.33 -21.48 0.29
CA TYR A 139 -7.09 -21.43 1.54
C TYR A 139 -8.60 -21.52 1.31
N ALA A 140 -9.09 -20.91 0.24
CA ALA A 140 -10.49 -20.99 -0.16
C ALA A 140 -10.86 -22.26 -0.97
N GLY A 141 -9.97 -23.24 -1.08
CA GLY A 141 -10.20 -24.47 -1.84
C GLY A 141 -10.22 -24.27 -3.36
N GLN A 142 -9.72 -23.15 -3.87
CA GLN A 142 -9.69 -22.82 -5.30
C GLN A 142 -8.33 -23.13 -5.92
N LYS A 143 -8.32 -23.33 -7.23
CA LYS A 143 -7.06 -23.45 -7.99
C LYS A 143 -6.33 -22.11 -7.97
N PRO A 144 -5.05 -22.06 -7.54
CA PRO A 144 -4.28 -20.84 -7.58
C PRO A 144 -4.02 -20.37 -9.02
N PRO A 145 -3.86 -19.06 -9.27
CA PRO A 145 -3.49 -18.55 -10.56
C PRO A 145 -2.16 -19.15 -11.02
N ALA A 146 -2.20 -19.86 -12.16
CA ALA A 146 -1.03 -20.55 -12.69
C ALA A 146 -0.10 -19.63 -13.49
N VAL A 147 -0.66 -18.59 -14.11
CA VAL A 147 0.08 -17.65 -14.96
C VAL A 147 0.72 -16.57 -14.10
N ALA A 148 2.04 -16.41 -14.26
CA ALA A 148 2.78 -15.30 -13.66
C ALA A 148 3.31 -14.39 -14.78
N LEU A 149 2.80 -13.18 -14.86
CA LEU A 149 3.19 -12.19 -15.86
C LEU A 149 4.44 -11.45 -15.38
N PRO A 150 5.49 -11.36 -16.20
CA PRO A 150 6.68 -10.60 -15.84
C PRO A 150 6.37 -9.10 -15.79
N LEU A 151 6.95 -8.40 -14.82
CA LEU A 151 6.71 -6.97 -14.60
C LEU A 151 6.96 -6.09 -15.86
N PRO A 152 8.01 -6.32 -16.67
CA PRO A 152 8.22 -5.55 -17.91
C PRO A 152 7.06 -5.64 -18.92
N LEU A 153 6.41 -6.81 -19.01
CA LEU A 153 5.24 -6.99 -19.87
C LEU A 153 4.06 -6.11 -19.39
N MET A 154 3.87 -6.02 -18.08
CA MET A 154 2.83 -5.16 -17.50
C MET A 154 3.08 -3.68 -17.77
N TYR A 155 4.33 -3.22 -17.69
CA TYR A 155 4.68 -1.85 -18.09
C TYR A 155 4.41 -1.59 -19.57
N GLY A 156 4.70 -2.54 -20.44
CA GLY A 156 4.37 -2.45 -21.86
C GLY A 156 2.87 -2.31 -22.12
N ILE A 157 2.05 -3.11 -21.44
CA ILE A 157 0.58 -3.05 -21.53
C ILE A 157 0.06 -1.71 -20.99
N ALA A 158 0.56 -1.25 -19.84
CA ALA A 158 0.15 0.01 -19.25
C ALA A 158 0.48 1.22 -20.15
N THR A 159 1.69 1.25 -20.72
CA THR A 159 2.09 2.34 -21.65
C THR A 159 1.25 2.33 -22.93
N MET A 160 0.92 1.18 -23.47
CA MET A 160 -0.01 1.07 -24.61
C MET A 160 -1.42 1.56 -24.24
N GLY A 161 -1.90 1.23 -23.05
CA GLY A 161 -3.16 1.73 -22.52
C GLY A 161 -3.20 3.26 -22.39
N ASP A 162 -2.13 3.85 -21.87
CA ASP A 162 -2.00 5.30 -21.75
C ASP A 162 -1.95 6.02 -23.10
N ILE A 163 -1.25 5.45 -24.07
CA ILE A 163 -1.23 5.97 -25.46
C ILE A 163 -2.62 5.89 -26.07
N ALA A 164 -3.29 4.73 -25.95
CA ALA A 164 -4.65 4.55 -26.45
C ALA A 164 -5.64 5.52 -25.80
N ARG A 165 -5.53 5.77 -24.47
CA ARG A 165 -6.33 6.75 -23.77
C ARG A 165 -6.10 8.16 -24.30
N ARG A 166 -4.84 8.55 -24.53
CA ARG A 166 -4.50 9.87 -25.11
C ARG A 166 -5.06 10.07 -26.51
N LEU A 167 -5.11 8.98 -27.33
CA LEU A 167 -5.61 9.03 -28.69
C LEU A 167 -7.13 8.95 -28.80
N THR A 168 -7.78 8.21 -27.92
CA THR A 168 -9.23 7.90 -28.01
C THR A 168 -10.09 8.70 -27.03
N GLY A 169 -9.49 9.33 -26.02
CA GLY A 169 -10.21 10.04 -24.93
C GLY A 169 -11.05 9.10 -24.04
N LYS A 170 -10.97 7.78 -24.22
CA LYS A 170 -11.73 6.79 -23.43
C LYS A 170 -10.84 6.20 -22.36
N ASP A 171 -11.31 6.19 -21.11
CA ASP A 171 -10.70 5.45 -20.02
C ASP A 171 -10.86 3.95 -20.27
N LEU A 172 -9.80 3.34 -20.77
CA LEU A 172 -9.68 1.89 -20.79
C LEU A 172 -9.39 1.45 -19.36
N LYS A 173 -10.37 0.88 -18.66
CA LYS A 173 -10.19 0.24 -17.35
C LYS A 173 -9.31 -1.00 -17.51
N LEU A 174 -8.01 -0.80 -17.68
CA LEU A 174 -7.00 -1.85 -17.79
C LEU A 174 -6.29 -2.13 -16.45
N CYS A 175 -6.84 -1.62 -15.34
CA CYS A 175 -6.45 -2.01 -13.96
C CYS A 175 -7.65 -1.90 -13.04
#